data_d584344467667380577e996a0cee1ca1
#
_entry.id   d584344467667380577e996a0cee1ca1
#
_cell.length_a   1.000
_cell.length_b   1.000
_cell.length_c   1.000
_cell.angle_alpha   90.00
_cell.angle_beta   90.00
_cell.angle_gamma   90.00
#
_symmetry.space_group_name_H-M   'P 1'
#
loop_
_entity.id
_entity.type
_entity.pdbx_description
1 polymer ?
#
loop_
_entity_poly.entity_id
_entity_poly.type
_entity_poly.pdbx_seq_one_letter_code
_entity_poly.pdbx_strand_id
1 'polypeptide(L)'
;MTPQTLPAQTMTSPQILIAEDEKHTRLALHLVLRQAGFSVILATNGRDAYEKIRQQPSSRPISLIITDFKMPELDGLGLIDKLQDAGIPIPIMVITGYGDKELLRQLHKRGCASYIDKPFVPAEVLSRIADALPQAEAVA
;
A
#
# COMPACT_ATOMS: atom_id res chain seq x y z
N MET A 1 24.00 22.72 12.01
CA MET A 1 23.64 22.17 12.05
C MET A 1 22.87 21.65 11.75
N THR A 2 22.93 21.68 11.31
CA THR A 2 22.22 21.20 11.19
C THR A 2 21.54 20.16 11.59
N PRO A 3 21.53 19.77 12.32
CA PRO A 3 20.94 18.55 12.77
C PRO A 3 19.48 18.53 12.82
N GLN A 4 18.98 19.62 12.96
CA GLN A 4 17.63 19.71 13.14
C GLN A 4 16.82 19.19 12.03
N THR A 5 17.38 19.19 10.90
CA THR A 5 16.62 18.68 9.78
C THR A 5 16.34 17.22 9.90
N LEU A 6 17.18 16.49 10.57
CA LEU A 6 17.01 15.06 10.66
C LEU A 6 15.74 14.63 11.34
N PRO A 7 15.38 15.21 12.48
CA PRO A 7 14.13 14.80 13.12
C PRO A 7 12.92 15.04 12.24
N ALA A 8 12.90 16.12 11.55
CA ALA A 8 11.78 16.40 10.69
C ALA A 8 11.68 15.38 9.58
N GLN A 9 12.79 15.00 9.02
CA GLN A 9 12.78 14.02 7.95
C GLN A 9 12.30 12.67 8.40
N THR A 10 12.75 12.23 9.57
CA THR A 10 12.34 10.91 10.02
C THR A 10 10.87 10.87 10.33
N MET A 11 10.28 11.99 10.69
CA MET A 11 8.87 12.00 11.03
C MET A 11 7.97 12.06 9.84
N THR A 12 8.48 12.41 8.68
CA THR A 12 7.63 12.61 7.52
C THR A 12 7.68 11.49 6.50
N SER A 13 8.51 10.47 6.71
CA SER A 13 8.56 9.34 5.78
C SER A 13 7.26 8.55 5.85
N PRO A 14 6.46 8.53 4.77
CA PRO A 14 5.24 7.74 4.80
C PRO A 14 5.54 6.26 4.94
N GLN A 15 4.68 5.57 5.65
CA GLN A 15 4.80 4.14 5.87
C GLN A 15 3.81 3.41 4.98
N ILE A 16 4.31 2.52 4.15
CA ILE A 16 3.49 1.80 3.17
C ILE A 16 3.56 0.32 3.46
N LEU A 17 2.39 -0.33 3.50
CA LEU A 17 2.34 -1.78 3.68
C LEU A 17 2.11 -2.42 2.33
N ILE A 18 2.91 -3.44 2.02
CA ILE A 18 2.79 -4.22 0.80
C ILE A 18 2.29 -5.61 1.18
N ALA A 19 1.15 -6.01 0.60
CA ALA A 19 0.59 -7.35 0.77
C ALA A 19 0.73 -8.08 -0.56
N GLU A 20 1.59 -9.08 -0.59
CA GLU A 20 1.90 -9.80 -1.82
C GLU A 20 2.43 -11.17 -1.47
N ASP A 21 1.79 -12.22 -1.97
CA ASP A 21 2.19 -13.59 -1.64
C ASP A 21 3.35 -14.09 -2.49
N GLU A 22 3.57 -13.49 -3.66
CA GLU A 22 4.65 -13.93 -4.53
C GLU A 22 5.95 -13.21 -4.12
N LYS A 23 6.95 -14.01 -3.75
CA LYS A 23 8.16 -13.50 -3.12
C LYS A 23 8.92 -12.49 -3.98
N HIS A 24 9.08 -12.79 -5.26
CA HIS A 24 9.88 -11.92 -6.12
C HIS A 24 9.20 -10.58 -6.35
N THR A 25 7.89 -10.59 -6.54
CA THR A 25 7.13 -9.36 -6.70
C THR A 25 7.18 -8.53 -5.42
N ARG A 26 7.04 -9.21 -4.27
CA ARG A 26 7.09 -8.53 -2.98
C ARG A 26 8.43 -7.85 -2.77
N LEU A 27 9.52 -8.54 -3.08
CA LEU A 27 10.85 -7.96 -2.93
C LEU A 27 11.11 -6.82 -3.91
N ALA A 28 10.62 -6.97 -5.15
CA ALA A 28 10.79 -5.90 -6.14
C ALA A 28 10.09 -4.62 -5.68
N LEU A 29 8.87 -4.74 -5.21
CA LEU A 29 8.14 -3.58 -4.69
C LEU A 29 8.85 -2.98 -3.48
N HIS A 30 9.33 -3.83 -2.59
CA HIS A 30 10.05 -3.39 -1.41
C HIS A 30 11.26 -2.51 -1.80
N LEU A 31 12.04 -2.99 -2.74
CA LEU A 31 13.24 -2.26 -3.17
C LEU A 31 12.87 -0.93 -3.82
N VAL A 32 11.86 -0.92 -4.69
CA VAL A 32 11.43 0.31 -5.35
C VAL A 32 11.02 1.35 -4.32
N LEU A 33 10.21 0.95 -3.35
CA LEU A 33 9.71 1.89 -2.36
C LEU A 33 10.81 2.36 -1.41
N ARG A 34 11.68 1.45 -0.99
CA ARG A 34 12.77 1.85 -0.09
C ARG A 34 13.71 2.83 -0.76
N GLN A 35 14.03 2.61 -2.03
CA GLN A 35 14.89 3.53 -2.76
C GLN A 35 14.25 4.90 -2.92
N ALA A 36 12.93 4.96 -2.95
CA ALA A 36 12.22 6.21 -3.05
C ALA A 36 12.06 6.92 -1.72
N GLY A 37 12.52 6.32 -0.62
CA GLY A 37 12.49 6.96 0.69
C GLY A 37 11.33 6.57 1.58
N PHE A 38 10.51 5.61 1.18
CA PHE A 38 9.39 5.19 2.00
C PHE A 38 9.81 4.15 3.05
N SER A 39 9.11 4.15 4.18
CA SER A 39 9.19 3.04 5.12
C SER A 39 8.23 1.96 4.66
N VAL A 40 8.65 0.71 4.76
CA VAL A 40 7.88 -0.40 4.19
C VAL A 40 7.63 -1.48 5.22
N ILE A 41 6.39 -1.97 5.26
CA ILE A 41 6.02 -3.17 6.02
C ILE A 41 5.60 -4.21 4.99
N LEU A 42 6.07 -5.43 5.13
CA LEU A 42 5.75 -6.51 4.21
C LEU A 42 4.77 -7.48 4.83
N ALA A 43 3.79 -7.89 4.05
CA ALA A 43 2.84 -8.93 4.44
C ALA A 43 2.73 -9.94 3.30
N THR A 44 2.47 -11.19 3.63
CA THR A 44 2.48 -12.28 2.65
C THR A 44 1.10 -12.66 2.14
N ASN A 45 0.06 -12.15 2.76
CA ASN A 45 -1.32 -12.34 2.31
C ASN A 45 -2.20 -11.31 2.99
N GLY A 46 -3.50 -11.31 2.67
CA GLY A 46 -4.40 -10.32 3.22
C GLY A 46 -4.60 -10.44 4.71
N ARG A 47 -4.61 -11.66 5.24
CA ARG A 47 -4.78 -11.85 6.67
C ARG A 47 -3.57 -11.34 7.44
N ASP A 48 -2.38 -11.68 6.97
CA ASP A 48 -1.15 -11.16 7.57
C ASP A 48 -1.13 -9.64 7.51
N ALA A 49 -1.57 -9.07 6.38
CA ALA A 49 -1.64 -7.62 6.22
C ALA A 49 -2.59 -7.01 7.24
N TYR A 50 -3.78 -7.58 7.38
CA TYR A 50 -4.78 -7.04 8.31
C TYR A 50 -4.24 -7.05 9.74
N GLU A 51 -3.61 -8.14 10.15
CA GLU A 51 -3.06 -8.24 11.48
C GLU A 51 -1.96 -7.21 11.72
N LYS A 52 -1.09 -7.03 10.75
CA LYS A 52 -0.01 -6.05 10.88
C LYS A 52 -0.53 -4.62 10.91
N ILE A 53 -1.59 -4.34 10.13
CA ILE A 53 -2.22 -3.02 10.17
C ILE A 53 -2.76 -2.74 11.56
N ARG A 54 -3.42 -3.69 12.16
CA ARG A 54 -4.01 -3.50 13.48
C ARG A 54 -2.98 -3.35 14.58
N GLN A 55 -1.78 -3.87 14.37
CA GLN A 55 -0.72 -3.82 15.37
C GLN A 55 0.06 -2.51 15.32
N GLN A 56 -0.15 -1.68 14.30
CA GLN A 56 0.62 -0.44 14.21
C GLN A 56 0.17 0.55 15.25
N PRO A 57 1.11 1.20 15.94
CA PRO A 57 0.76 2.23 16.91
C PRO A 57 0.22 3.47 16.20
N SER A 58 -0.63 4.21 16.88
CA SER A 58 -1.17 5.45 16.29
C SER A 58 -0.09 6.49 16.02
N SER A 59 1.06 6.39 16.68
CA SER A 59 2.17 7.28 16.41
C SER A 59 2.87 6.95 15.09
N ARG A 60 2.58 5.79 14.50
CA ARG A 60 3.24 5.38 13.27
C ARG A 60 2.23 4.70 12.35
N PRO A 61 1.25 5.47 11.84
CA PRO A 61 0.19 4.86 11.03
C PRO A 61 0.69 4.46 9.66
N ILE A 62 -0.03 3.54 9.03
CA ILE A 62 0.21 3.18 7.65
C ILE A 62 -0.51 4.19 6.77
N SER A 63 0.21 4.76 5.83
CA SER A 63 -0.31 5.81 4.95
C SER A 63 -0.97 5.26 3.69
N LEU A 64 -0.54 4.08 3.25
CA LEU A 64 -1.04 3.48 2.03
C LEU A 64 -0.84 1.97 2.10
N ILE A 65 -1.78 1.23 1.55
CA ILE A 65 -1.66 -0.22 1.41
C ILE A 65 -1.57 -0.53 -0.08
N ILE A 66 -0.56 -1.29 -0.47
CA ILE A 66 -0.45 -1.82 -1.82
C ILE A 66 -0.67 -3.32 -1.71
N THR A 67 -1.69 -3.84 -2.36
CA THR A 67 -2.04 -5.25 -2.23
C THR A 67 -2.25 -5.89 -3.59
N ASP A 68 -1.77 -7.12 -3.72
CA ASP A 68 -2.16 -7.94 -4.85
C ASP A 68 -3.64 -8.28 -4.71
N PHE A 69 -4.27 -8.57 -5.83
CA PHE A 69 -5.67 -8.99 -5.81
C PHE A 69 -5.80 -10.41 -5.31
N LYS A 70 -5.06 -11.33 -5.91
CA LYS A 70 -5.18 -12.76 -5.58
C LYS A 70 -4.10 -13.16 -4.58
N MET A 71 -4.55 -13.58 -3.41
CA MET A 71 -3.67 -14.06 -2.36
C MET A 71 -4.40 -15.13 -1.57
N PRO A 72 -3.68 -16.09 -0.99
CA PRO A 72 -4.31 -17.08 -0.12
C PRO A 72 -4.78 -16.43 1.19
N GLU A 73 -5.61 -17.10 1.91
CA GLU A 73 -6.15 -16.73 3.21
C GLU A 73 -7.15 -15.60 3.12
N LEU A 74 -6.79 -14.47 2.50
CA LEU A 74 -7.65 -13.32 2.34
C LEU A 74 -7.12 -12.54 1.14
N ASP A 75 -7.94 -12.39 0.11
CA ASP A 75 -7.49 -11.69 -1.10
C ASP A 75 -7.65 -10.17 -0.94
N GLY A 76 -7.32 -9.44 -2.01
CA GLY A 76 -7.34 -7.99 -1.96
C GLY A 76 -8.71 -7.41 -1.68
N LEU A 77 -9.77 -7.97 -2.29
CA LEU A 77 -11.12 -7.48 -2.01
C LEU A 77 -11.53 -7.78 -0.57
N GLY A 78 -11.19 -8.97 -0.09
CA GLY A 78 -11.48 -9.32 1.29
C GLY A 78 -10.77 -8.42 2.28
N LEU A 79 -9.55 -8.04 1.96
CA LEU A 79 -8.80 -7.10 2.81
C LEU A 79 -9.50 -5.74 2.85
N ILE A 80 -9.92 -5.24 1.69
CA ILE A 80 -10.63 -3.97 1.63
C ILE A 80 -11.90 -4.04 2.50
N ASP A 81 -12.67 -5.12 2.34
CA ASP A 81 -13.91 -5.26 3.10
C ASP A 81 -13.65 -5.31 4.60
N LYS A 82 -12.61 -6.03 5.02
CA LYS A 82 -12.29 -6.11 6.44
C LYS A 82 -11.88 -4.76 7.01
N LEU A 83 -11.11 -4.01 6.25
CA LEU A 83 -10.69 -2.69 6.71
C LEU A 83 -11.88 -1.74 6.81
N GLN A 84 -12.79 -1.79 5.84
CA GLN A 84 -13.98 -0.94 5.88
C GLN A 84 -14.88 -1.32 7.04
N ASP A 85 -15.07 -2.60 7.28
CA ASP A 85 -15.88 -3.06 8.41
C ASP A 85 -15.28 -2.64 9.74
N ALA A 86 -13.96 -2.57 9.81
CA ALA A 86 -13.27 -2.16 11.04
C ALA A 86 -13.14 -0.65 11.17
N GLY A 87 -13.59 0.10 10.17
CA GLY A 87 -13.50 1.56 10.21
C GLY A 87 -12.09 2.09 10.05
N ILE A 88 -11.23 1.37 9.34
CA ILE A 88 -9.84 1.77 9.14
C ILE A 88 -9.72 2.44 7.78
N PRO A 89 -9.58 3.78 7.73
CA PRO A 89 -9.65 4.52 6.48
C PRO A 89 -8.28 4.74 5.82
N ILE A 90 -7.60 3.67 5.47
CA ILE A 90 -6.30 3.76 4.81
C ILE A 90 -6.50 3.60 3.31
N PRO A 91 -5.93 4.47 2.47
CA PRO A 91 -6.02 4.30 1.02
C PRO A 91 -5.40 2.99 0.57
N ILE A 92 -6.01 2.36 -0.43
CA ILE A 92 -5.54 1.06 -0.93
C ILE A 92 -5.33 1.15 -2.43
N MET A 93 -4.18 0.66 -2.88
CA MET A 93 -3.88 0.49 -4.30
C MET A 93 -3.76 -0.99 -4.59
N VAL A 94 -4.49 -1.47 -5.57
CA VAL A 94 -4.52 -2.90 -5.90
C VAL A 94 -3.66 -3.18 -7.13
N ILE A 95 -2.87 -4.24 -7.05
CA ILE A 95 -2.09 -4.72 -8.18
C ILE A 95 -2.82 -5.93 -8.76
N THR A 96 -3.02 -5.90 -10.06
CA THR A 96 -3.79 -6.95 -10.74
C THR A 96 -3.03 -7.46 -11.96
N GLY A 97 -3.20 -8.74 -12.27
CA GLY A 97 -2.51 -9.35 -13.39
C GLY A 97 -3.07 -8.99 -14.74
N TYR A 98 -4.35 -8.62 -14.79
CA TYR A 98 -5.00 -8.28 -16.05
C TYR A 98 -6.07 -7.25 -15.77
N GLY A 99 -6.39 -6.47 -16.80
CA GLY A 99 -7.47 -5.52 -16.72
C GLY A 99 -8.83 -6.23 -16.70
N ASP A 100 -9.15 -6.86 -15.62
CA ASP A 100 -10.41 -7.56 -15.43
C ASP A 100 -11.49 -6.54 -15.12
N LYS A 101 -12.43 -6.38 -16.03
CA LYS A 101 -13.49 -5.38 -15.88
C LYS A 101 -14.34 -5.63 -14.64
N GLU A 102 -14.59 -6.89 -14.33
CA GLU A 102 -15.37 -7.21 -13.14
C GLU A 102 -14.61 -6.81 -11.87
N LEU A 103 -13.31 -7.08 -11.84
CA LEU A 103 -12.49 -6.67 -10.70
C LEU A 103 -12.50 -5.16 -10.54
N LEU A 104 -12.32 -4.43 -11.64
CA LEU A 104 -12.33 -2.97 -11.58
C LEU A 104 -13.65 -2.45 -11.06
N ARG A 105 -14.76 -3.06 -11.48
CA ARG A 105 -16.05 -2.68 -11.00
C ARG A 105 -16.21 -2.94 -9.50
N GLN A 106 -15.70 -4.08 -9.03
CA GLN A 106 -15.74 -4.40 -7.61
C GLN A 106 -14.91 -3.42 -6.78
N LEU A 107 -13.74 -3.03 -7.30
CA LEU A 107 -12.92 -2.03 -6.63
C LEU A 107 -13.64 -0.68 -6.56
N HIS A 108 -14.24 -0.29 -7.67
CA HIS A 108 -14.95 0.98 -7.73
C HIS A 108 -16.12 1.02 -6.75
N LYS A 109 -16.86 -0.08 -6.65
CA LYS A 109 -17.98 -0.17 -5.70
C LYS A 109 -17.53 0.04 -4.27
N ARG A 110 -16.29 -0.33 -3.96
CA ARG A 110 -15.73 -0.20 -2.61
C ARG A 110 -15.02 1.12 -2.40
N GLY A 111 -15.09 2.01 -3.38
CA GLY A 111 -14.42 3.31 -3.27
C GLY A 111 -12.92 3.24 -3.52
N CYS A 112 -12.43 2.13 -4.06
CA CYS A 112 -11.02 1.97 -4.36
C CYS A 112 -10.84 2.15 -5.87
N ALA A 113 -10.30 3.30 -6.26
CA ALA A 113 -10.09 3.61 -7.66
C ALA A 113 -8.63 3.49 -8.09
N SER A 114 -7.75 3.17 -7.17
CA SER A 114 -6.33 3.11 -7.46
C SER A 114 -5.92 1.67 -7.73
N TYR A 115 -5.40 1.43 -8.91
CA TYR A 115 -4.92 0.10 -9.26
C TYR A 115 -3.80 0.22 -10.28
N ILE A 116 -3.03 -0.86 -10.43
CA ILE A 116 -1.95 -0.91 -11.39
C ILE A 116 -1.88 -2.33 -11.96
N ASP A 117 -1.67 -2.45 -13.27
CA ASP A 117 -1.60 -3.74 -13.92
C ASP A 117 -0.19 -4.31 -13.90
N LYS A 118 -0.07 -5.61 -13.75
CA LYS A 118 1.19 -6.32 -13.92
C LYS A 118 1.40 -6.59 -15.40
N PRO A 119 2.62 -6.57 -15.89
CA PRO A 119 3.84 -6.18 -15.19
C PRO A 119 3.91 -4.67 -15.03
N PHE A 120 4.46 -4.23 -13.92
CA PHE A 120 4.58 -2.79 -13.67
C PHE A 120 6.04 -2.38 -13.80
N VAL A 121 6.26 -1.07 -14.01
CA VAL A 121 7.59 -0.49 -13.98
C VAL A 121 7.69 0.43 -12.77
N PRO A 122 8.89 0.61 -12.21
CA PRO A 122 9.04 1.41 -10.99
C PRO A 122 8.47 2.82 -11.09
N ALA A 123 8.68 3.49 -12.23
CA ALA A 123 8.19 4.86 -12.40
C ALA A 123 6.66 4.92 -12.29
N GLU A 124 5.96 3.91 -12.83
CA GLU A 124 4.52 3.88 -12.76
C GLU A 124 4.03 3.64 -11.33
N VAL A 125 4.69 2.74 -10.62
CA VAL A 125 4.33 2.48 -9.23
C VAL A 125 4.47 3.74 -8.40
N LEU A 126 5.59 4.43 -8.53
CA LEU A 126 5.85 5.64 -7.76
C LEU A 126 4.88 6.76 -8.11
N SER A 127 4.52 6.88 -9.38
CA SER A 127 3.55 7.87 -9.82
C SER A 127 2.18 7.61 -9.21
N ARG A 128 1.76 6.34 -9.19
CA ARG A 128 0.47 5.98 -8.59
C ARG A 128 0.47 6.17 -7.08
N ILE A 129 1.60 5.91 -6.44
CA ILE A 129 1.72 6.15 -5.00
C ILE A 129 1.56 7.62 -4.69
N ALA A 130 2.20 8.48 -5.48
CA ALA A 130 2.09 9.94 -5.28
C ALA A 130 0.65 10.39 -5.39
N ASP A 131 -0.11 9.83 -6.34
CA ASP A 131 -1.52 10.18 -6.50
C ASP A 131 -2.39 9.66 -5.36
N ALA A 132 -2.02 8.53 -4.78
CA ALA A 132 -2.83 7.87 -3.77
C ALA A 132 -2.57 8.37 -2.36
N LEU A 133 -1.38 8.91 -2.09
CA LEU A 133 -1.06 9.40 -0.76
C LEU A 133 -1.85 10.65 -0.44
N PRO A 134 -2.20 10.86 0.83
CA PRO A 134 -2.82 12.11 1.23
C PRO A 134 -1.93 13.29 0.87
N GLN A 135 -2.55 14.40 0.51
CA GLN A 135 -1.82 15.55 -0.01
C GLN A 135 -0.73 16.03 0.93
N ALA A 136 -1.01 16.04 2.22
CA ALA A 136 -0.04 16.52 3.21
C ALA A 136 1.23 15.66 3.20
N GLU A 137 1.09 14.37 3.03
CA GLU A 137 2.24 13.47 3.00
C GLU A 137 2.97 13.54 1.67
N ALA A 138 2.24 13.76 0.59
CA ALA A 138 2.86 13.87 -0.72
C ALA A 138 3.76 15.09 -0.80
N VAL A 139 3.43 16.12 -0.06
CA VAL A 139 4.21 17.35 -0.08
C VAL A 139 5.45 17.23 0.80
N ALA A 140 5.32 16.46 1.85
CA ALA A 140 6.43 16.30 2.77
C ALA A 140 7.57 15.53 2.14
#